data_8d10c58f38265605febe357c04d08c51
#
_entry.id   8d10c58f38265605febe357c04d08c51
#
_cell.length_a   1.000
_cell.length_b   1.000
_cell.length_c   1.000
_cell.angle_alpha   90.00
_cell.angle_beta   90.00
_cell.angle_gamma   90.00
#
_symmetry.space_group_name_H-M   'P 1'
#
loop_
_entity.id
_entity.type
_entity.pdbx_description
1 polymer ?
#
loop_
_entity_poly.entity_id
_entity_poly.type
_entity_poly.pdbx_seq_one_letter_code
_entity_poly.pdbx_strand_id
1 'polypeptide(L)'
;MPFQKIFLPLAALALLVFAFYRYSWAGLAVTSGALVMWLLLHFSRMMQILKRAANRPIGYVDSAVMLNAKLRPGVTLLHVVAMTRALGELQSPPETQPEVFRWTDGSQSQVSCVFLHGKLKSWELQRPTPTDDTANNLVDQATSAP
;
A
#
# COMPACT_ATOMS: atom_id res chain seq x y z
N MET A 1 -3.46 8.60 -16.91
CA MET A 1 -3.07 8.98 -18.28
C MET A 1 -2.62 7.70 -19.00
N PRO A 2 -3.39 7.12 -19.91
CA PRO A 2 -3.04 5.84 -20.56
C PRO A 2 -1.90 5.95 -21.59
N PHE A 3 -1.60 7.13 -22.09
CA PHE A 3 -0.58 7.35 -23.13
C PHE A 3 0.82 6.88 -22.73
N GLN A 4 1.20 7.06 -21.48
CA GLN A 4 2.53 6.68 -21.00
C GLN A 4 2.75 5.16 -20.95
N LYS A 5 1.68 4.38 -20.76
CA LYS A 5 1.73 2.92 -20.71
C LYS A 5 1.89 2.27 -22.09
N ILE A 6 1.44 2.96 -23.14
CA ILE A 6 1.53 2.47 -24.54
C ILE A 6 2.79 3.03 -25.21
N PHE A 7 3.18 4.26 -24.86
CA PHE A 7 4.34 4.91 -25.46
C PHE A 7 5.67 4.25 -25.09
N LEU A 8 5.79 3.75 -23.88
CA LEU A 8 7.02 3.12 -23.39
C LEU A 8 7.35 1.80 -24.13
N PRO A 9 6.42 0.84 -24.28
CA PRO A 9 6.71 -0.38 -25.06
C PRO A 9 6.89 -0.09 -26.55
N LEU A 10 6.20 0.90 -27.10
CA LEU A 10 6.36 1.29 -28.50
C LEU A 10 7.74 1.91 -28.76
N ALA A 11 8.21 2.76 -27.87
CA ALA A 11 9.56 3.33 -27.93
C ALA A 11 10.65 2.26 -27.81
N ALA A 12 10.46 1.28 -26.91
CA ALA A 12 11.39 0.15 -26.75
C ALA A 12 11.45 -0.72 -28.01
N LEU A 13 10.30 -0.98 -28.64
CA LEU A 13 10.22 -1.72 -29.91
C LEU A 13 10.93 -0.96 -31.04
N ALA A 14 10.68 0.34 -31.20
CA ALA A 14 11.32 1.18 -32.19
C ALA A 14 12.86 1.21 -32.03
N LEU A 15 13.32 1.27 -30.76
CA LEU A 15 14.75 1.25 -30.43
C LEU A 15 15.41 -0.10 -30.75
N LEU A 16 14.72 -1.21 -30.55
CA LEU A 16 15.17 -2.55 -30.94
C LEU A 16 15.31 -2.68 -32.46
N VAL A 17 14.29 -2.23 -33.20
CA VAL A 17 14.32 -2.25 -34.66
C VAL A 17 15.45 -1.38 -35.21
N PHE A 18 15.63 -0.17 -34.66
CA PHE A 18 16.71 0.73 -35.05
C PHE A 18 18.09 0.15 -34.77
N ALA A 19 18.27 -0.46 -33.56
CA ALA A 19 19.52 -1.11 -33.17
C ALA A 19 19.87 -2.30 -34.09
N PHE A 20 18.87 -3.09 -34.49
CA PHE A 20 19.04 -4.19 -35.42
C PHE A 20 19.48 -3.67 -36.82
N TYR A 21 18.86 -2.61 -37.30
CA TYR A 21 19.18 -2.03 -38.63
C TYR A 21 20.59 -1.44 -38.68
N ARG A 22 21.10 -0.90 -37.54
CA ARG A 22 22.37 -0.17 -37.50
C ARG A 22 23.56 -1.06 -37.13
N TYR A 23 23.37 -2.04 -36.24
CA TYR A 23 24.44 -2.82 -35.63
C TYR A 23 24.30 -4.34 -35.80
N SER A 24 23.30 -4.82 -36.57
CA SER A 24 23.04 -6.23 -36.76
C SER A 24 22.87 -7.02 -35.45
N TRP A 25 23.37 -8.23 -35.34
CA TRP A 25 23.24 -9.12 -34.20
C TRP A 25 23.83 -8.54 -32.87
N ALA A 26 24.96 -7.84 -32.98
CA ALA A 26 25.64 -7.25 -31.82
C ALA A 26 24.77 -6.14 -31.18
N GLY A 27 24.13 -5.30 -31.98
CA GLY A 27 23.23 -4.27 -31.50
C GLY A 27 21.98 -4.83 -30.80
N LEU A 28 21.44 -5.92 -31.32
CA LEU A 28 20.29 -6.62 -30.72
C LEU A 28 20.66 -7.18 -29.35
N ALA A 29 21.82 -7.81 -29.19
CA ALA A 29 22.30 -8.38 -27.93
C ALA A 29 22.49 -7.29 -26.85
N VAL A 30 23.10 -6.18 -27.18
CA VAL A 30 23.33 -5.07 -26.24
C VAL A 30 22.02 -4.41 -25.83
N THR A 31 21.13 -4.16 -26.80
CA THR A 31 19.86 -3.48 -26.52
C THR A 31 18.91 -4.37 -25.72
N SER A 32 18.85 -5.66 -26.01
CA SER A 32 18.05 -6.63 -25.23
C SER A 32 18.61 -6.79 -23.81
N GLY A 33 19.92 -6.86 -23.66
CA GLY A 33 20.58 -6.91 -22.34
C GLY A 33 20.30 -5.66 -21.50
N ALA A 34 20.36 -4.48 -22.09
CA ALA A 34 20.02 -3.23 -21.43
C ALA A 34 18.55 -3.17 -21.00
N LEU A 35 17.66 -3.66 -21.87
CA LEU A 35 16.21 -3.71 -21.59
C LEU A 35 15.89 -4.68 -20.44
N VAL A 36 16.50 -5.87 -20.43
CA VAL A 36 16.36 -6.85 -19.35
C VAL A 36 16.92 -6.28 -18.04
N MET A 37 18.09 -5.64 -18.08
CA MET A 37 18.68 -5.00 -16.90
C MET A 37 17.77 -3.91 -16.33
N TRP A 38 17.21 -3.07 -17.19
CA TRP A 38 16.26 -2.04 -16.79
C TRP A 38 14.99 -2.64 -16.19
N LEU A 39 14.46 -3.70 -16.79
CA LEU A 39 13.27 -4.41 -16.30
C LEU A 39 13.53 -5.02 -14.91
N LEU A 40 14.70 -5.66 -14.71
CA LEU A 40 15.11 -6.23 -13.43
C LEU A 40 15.26 -5.15 -12.36
N LEU A 41 15.85 -4.00 -12.67
CA LEU A 41 15.96 -2.88 -11.74
C LEU A 41 14.59 -2.32 -11.36
N HIS A 42 13.68 -2.21 -12.33
CA HIS A 42 12.32 -1.75 -12.09
C HIS A 42 11.54 -2.72 -11.21
N PHE A 43 11.65 -4.01 -11.48
CA PHE A 43 11.01 -5.07 -10.71
C PHE A 43 11.59 -5.19 -9.29
N SER A 44 12.92 -5.06 -9.16
CA SER A 44 13.63 -5.07 -7.88
C SER A 44 13.16 -3.97 -6.94
N ARG A 45 12.88 -2.78 -7.49
CA ARG A 45 12.36 -1.64 -6.73
C ARG A 45 10.95 -1.91 -6.18
N MET A 46 10.12 -2.58 -6.97
CA MET A 46 8.76 -2.97 -6.56
C MET A 46 8.78 -4.05 -5.48
N MET A 47 9.68 -5.03 -5.59
CA MET A 47 9.87 -6.10 -4.61
C MET A 47 10.40 -5.60 -3.26
N GLN A 48 11.20 -4.55 -3.23
CA GLN A 48 11.68 -3.95 -1.98
C GLN A 48 10.55 -3.35 -1.15
N ILE A 49 9.53 -2.79 -1.78
CA ILE A 49 8.34 -2.24 -1.08
C ILE A 49 7.56 -3.38 -0.44
N LEU A 50 7.34 -4.46 -1.18
CA LEU A 50 6.62 -5.64 -0.68
C LEU A 50 7.40 -6.35 0.45
N LYS A 51 8.71 -6.49 0.35
CA LYS A 51 9.54 -7.07 1.42
C LYS A 51 9.51 -6.25 2.71
N ARG A 52 9.49 -4.92 2.61
CA ARG A 52 9.37 -4.05 3.79
C ARG A 52 8.00 -4.16 4.47
N ALA A 53 6.95 -4.38 3.69
CA ALA A 53 5.60 -4.60 4.21
C ALA A 53 5.45 -6.00 4.85
N ALA A 54 6.13 -7.02 4.32
CA ALA A 54 6.09 -8.39 4.86
C ALA A 54 6.80 -8.56 6.21
N ASN A 55 7.71 -7.65 6.58
CA ASN A 55 8.44 -7.70 7.85
C ASN A 55 7.65 -7.09 9.04
N ARG A 56 6.47 -6.53 8.81
CA ARG A 56 5.58 -6.02 9.87
C ARG A 56 4.36 -6.92 10.05
N PRO A 57 3.78 -6.99 11.27
CA PRO A 57 2.54 -7.73 11.47
C PRO A 57 1.44 -7.21 10.54
N ILE A 58 0.66 -8.15 10.01
CA ILE A 58 -0.49 -7.84 9.13
C ILE A 58 -1.49 -6.99 9.93
N GLY A 59 -2.02 -5.95 9.30
CA GLY A 59 -2.98 -5.06 9.94
C GLY A 59 -2.38 -4.04 10.90
N TYR A 60 -1.05 -3.90 10.96
CA TYR A 60 -0.42 -2.91 11.84
C TYR A 60 -0.11 -1.60 11.12
N VAL A 61 -0.31 -0.49 11.79
CA VAL A 61 0.11 0.84 11.35
C VAL A 61 0.69 1.63 12.54
N ASP A 62 1.65 2.51 12.26
CA ASP A 62 2.28 3.33 13.32
C ASP A 62 1.28 4.31 13.95
N SER A 63 0.34 4.86 13.16
CA SER A 63 -0.75 5.72 13.63
C SER A 63 -1.94 5.65 12.66
N ALA A 64 -3.06 5.16 13.16
CA ALA A 64 -4.33 5.11 12.42
C ALA A 64 -4.86 6.51 12.10
N VAL A 65 -4.67 7.46 13.00
CA VAL A 65 -5.07 8.87 12.80
C VAL A 65 -4.29 9.51 11.65
N MET A 66 -2.97 9.31 11.60
CA MET A 66 -2.13 9.82 10.51
C MET A 66 -2.46 9.16 9.18
N LEU A 67 -2.76 7.86 9.19
CA LEU A 67 -3.23 7.16 8.00
C LEU A 67 -4.53 7.77 7.50
N ASN A 68 -5.53 7.94 8.38
CA ASN A 68 -6.82 8.56 8.04
C ASN A 68 -6.66 9.95 7.39
N ALA A 69 -5.73 10.77 7.90
CA ALA A 69 -5.47 12.11 7.36
C ALA A 69 -4.81 12.10 5.96
N LYS A 70 -4.09 11.03 5.62
CA LYS A 70 -3.38 10.89 4.34
C LYS A 70 -4.19 10.17 3.27
N LEU A 71 -5.23 9.44 3.65
CA LEU A 71 -6.08 8.72 2.71
C LEU A 71 -6.86 9.69 1.81
N ARG A 72 -6.99 9.32 0.55
CA ARG A 72 -7.79 10.05 -0.45
C ARG A 72 -8.59 9.07 -1.28
N PRO A 73 -9.78 9.44 -1.76
CA PRO A 73 -10.57 8.58 -2.63
C PRO A 73 -9.81 8.27 -3.92
N GLY A 74 -9.93 7.04 -4.43
CA GLY A 74 -9.29 6.59 -5.65
C GLY A 74 -7.84 6.13 -5.52
N VAL A 75 -7.23 6.20 -4.33
CA VAL A 75 -5.90 5.66 -4.05
C VAL A 75 -5.92 4.14 -4.17
N THR A 76 -4.87 3.56 -4.74
CA THR A 76 -4.78 2.10 -4.88
C THR A 76 -4.37 1.42 -3.56
N LEU A 77 -4.78 0.16 -3.38
CA LEU A 77 -4.37 -0.66 -2.23
C LEU A 77 -2.85 -0.70 -2.08
N LEU A 78 -2.12 -0.87 -3.19
CA LEU A 78 -0.65 -0.88 -3.18
C LEU A 78 -0.05 0.43 -2.63
N HIS A 79 -0.66 1.57 -2.93
CA HIS A 79 -0.23 2.86 -2.40
C HIS A 79 -0.45 2.96 -0.89
N VAL A 80 -1.59 2.45 -0.39
CA VAL A 80 -1.87 2.40 1.06
C VAL A 80 -0.87 1.48 1.76
N VAL A 81 -0.59 0.29 1.21
CA VAL A 81 0.44 -0.63 1.72
C VAL A 81 1.82 0.02 1.73
N ALA A 82 2.17 0.79 0.70
CA ALA A 82 3.44 1.53 0.66
C ALA A 82 3.53 2.61 1.74
N MET A 83 2.42 3.30 2.05
CA MET A 83 2.35 4.30 3.12
C MET A 83 2.44 3.69 4.51
N THR A 84 1.70 2.62 4.76
CA THR A 84 1.64 1.94 6.06
C THR A 84 2.85 1.05 6.31
N ARG A 85 3.54 0.62 5.25
CA ARG A 85 4.60 -0.40 5.26
C ARG A 85 4.16 -1.72 5.89
N ALA A 86 2.86 -1.99 5.87
CA ALA A 86 2.25 -3.21 6.35
C ALA A 86 1.07 -3.60 5.47
N LEU A 87 0.84 -4.90 5.31
CA LEU A 87 -0.36 -5.41 4.67
C LEU A 87 -1.57 -5.17 5.58
N GLY A 88 -2.70 -4.76 4.99
CA GLY A 88 -3.96 -4.68 5.72
C GLY A 88 -4.50 -6.05 6.09
N GLU A 89 -5.18 -6.14 7.20
CA GLU A 89 -5.93 -7.33 7.58
C GLU A 89 -7.22 -7.37 6.76
N LEU A 90 -7.40 -8.44 5.97
CA LEU A 90 -8.61 -8.62 5.16
C LEU A 90 -9.78 -8.98 6.08
N GLN A 91 -10.85 -8.19 6.04
CA GLN A 91 -12.07 -8.39 6.82
C GLN A 91 -13.21 -8.99 5.99
N SER A 92 -13.18 -8.82 4.67
CA SER A 92 -14.15 -9.41 3.75
C SER A 92 -13.75 -10.85 3.39
N PRO A 93 -14.71 -11.72 2.97
CA PRO A 93 -14.37 -13.01 2.40
C PRO A 93 -13.43 -12.84 1.20
N PRO A 94 -12.46 -13.77 1.02
CA PRO A 94 -11.55 -13.71 -0.12
C PRO A 94 -12.34 -13.75 -1.45
N GLU A 95 -11.82 -13.02 -2.43
CA GLU A 95 -12.39 -12.92 -3.79
C GLU A 95 -13.79 -12.26 -3.89
N THR A 96 -14.29 -11.63 -2.82
CA THR A 96 -15.55 -10.86 -2.85
C THR A 96 -15.29 -9.37 -2.99
N GLN A 97 -16.13 -8.69 -3.77
CA GLN A 97 -16.12 -7.22 -3.88
C GLN A 97 -17.33 -6.65 -3.14
N PRO A 98 -17.15 -5.56 -2.39
CA PRO A 98 -15.93 -4.78 -2.11
C PRO A 98 -14.99 -5.46 -1.11
N GLU A 99 -13.69 -5.28 -1.29
CA GLU A 99 -12.67 -5.75 -0.35
C GLU A 99 -12.52 -4.75 0.80
N VAL A 100 -12.56 -5.26 2.03
CA VAL A 100 -12.41 -4.44 3.23
C VAL A 100 -11.11 -4.82 3.93
N PHE A 101 -10.22 -3.85 4.05
CA PHE A 101 -8.96 -4.00 4.78
C PHE A 101 -8.94 -3.13 6.02
N ARG A 102 -8.37 -3.64 7.11
CA ARG A 102 -8.23 -2.95 8.39
C ARG A 102 -6.77 -2.78 8.76
N TRP A 103 -6.46 -1.62 9.32
CA TRP A 103 -5.19 -1.34 9.97
C TRP A 103 -5.44 -0.85 11.39
N THR A 104 -4.71 -1.42 12.34
CA THR A 104 -4.80 -1.09 13.78
C THR A 104 -3.45 -0.54 14.24
N ASP A 105 -3.47 0.51 15.05
CA ASP A 105 -2.27 1.07 15.66
C ASP A 105 -2.06 0.60 17.11
N GLY A 106 -0.93 1.01 17.72
CA GLY A 106 -0.62 0.67 19.10
C GLY A 106 -1.60 1.25 20.15
N SER A 107 -2.41 2.25 19.77
CA SER A 107 -3.47 2.83 20.63
C SER A 107 -4.82 2.13 20.46
N GLN A 108 -4.89 1.01 19.76
CA GLN A 108 -6.12 0.29 19.39
C GLN A 108 -7.06 1.09 18.50
N SER A 109 -6.61 2.20 17.93
CA SER A 109 -7.36 2.91 16.89
C SER A 109 -7.26 2.15 15.58
N GLN A 110 -8.37 2.05 14.84
CA GLN A 110 -8.49 1.24 13.65
C GLN A 110 -8.95 2.08 12.47
N VAL A 111 -8.39 1.82 11.29
CA VAL A 111 -8.89 2.37 10.03
C VAL A 111 -9.34 1.22 9.15
N SER A 112 -10.63 1.20 8.84
CA SER A 112 -11.23 0.26 7.88
C SER A 112 -11.36 0.94 6.53
N CYS A 113 -10.78 0.33 5.51
CA CYS A 113 -10.75 0.86 4.14
C CYS A 113 -11.51 -0.08 3.20
N VAL A 114 -12.44 0.46 2.44
CA VAL A 114 -13.23 -0.26 1.44
C VAL A 114 -12.65 -0.01 0.06
N PHE A 115 -12.19 -1.07 -0.58
CA PHE A 115 -11.66 -1.04 -1.94
C PHE A 115 -12.64 -1.67 -2.93
N LEU A 116 -12.82 -1.01 -4.07
CA LEU A 116 -13.56 -1.53 -5.20
C LEU A 116 -12.64 -1.57 -6.42
N HIS A 117 -12.44 -2.74 -7.00
CA HIS A 117 -11.50 -2.97 -8.12
C HIS A 117 -10.09 -2.41 -7.83
N GLY A 118 -9.60 -2.62 -6.59
CA GLY A 118 -8.27 -2.18 -6.15
C GLY A 118 -8.13 -0.67 -5.89
N LYS A 119 -9.22 0.11 -5.93
CA LYS A 119 -9.25 1.55 -5.62
C LYS A 119 -10.05 1.82 -4.36
N LEU A 120 -9.52 2.69 -3.51
CA LEU A 120 -10.16 3.13 -2.28
C LEU A 120 -11.44 3.92 -2.60
N LYS A 121 -12.56 3.43 -2.10
CA LYS A 121 -13.87 4.08 -2.26
C LYS A 121 -14.28 4.86 -1.01
N SER A 122 -14.11 4.27 0.17
CA SER A 122 -14.42 4.88 1.46
C SER A 122 -13.52 4.32 2.55
N TRP A 123 -13.40 5.03 3.64
CA TRP A 123 -12.67 4.60 4.82
C TRP A 123 -13.28 5.21 6.07
N GLU A 124 -13.09 4.55 7.21
CA GLU A 124 -13.60 4.98 8.50
C GLU A 124 -12.54 4.78 9.58
N LEU A 125 -12.36 5.80 10.42
CA LEU A 125 -11.51 5.75 11.60
C LEU A 125 -12.36 5.41 12.83
N GLN A 126 -12.05 4.30 13.48
CA GLN A 126 -12.65 3.90 14.75
C GLN A 126 -11.60 4.07 15.86
N ARG A 127 -11.93 4.86 16.87
CA ARG A 127 -11.11 4.99 18.08
C ARG A 127 -11.70 4.12 19.20
N PRO A 128 -10.87 3.51 20.04
CA PRO A 128 -11.38 2.84 21.22
C PRO A 128 -12.11 3.88 22.07
N THR A 129 -13.31 3.54 22.49
CA THR A 129 -14.01 4.31 23.52
C THR A 129 -13.18 4.22 24.80
N PRO A 130 -12.89 5.31 25.52
CA PRO A 130 -12.27 5.20 26.84
C PRO A 130 -13.16 4.28 27.67
N THR A 131 -12.65 3.13 28.04
CA THR A 131 -13.36 2.22 28.94
C THR A 131 -13.50 2.95 30.27
N ASP A 132 -14.67 2.92 30.86
CA ASP A 132 -15.06 3.59 32.12
C ASP A 132 -14.22 3.25 33.36
N ASP A 133 -13.09 2.55 33.21
CA ASP A 133 -12.16 2.24 34.29
C ASP A 133 -11.53 3.49 34.93
N THR A 134 -11.51 4.62 34.23
CA THR A 134 -11.01 5.88 34.77
C THR A 134 -12.08 6.60 35.61
N ALA A 135 -13.35 6.41 35.28
CA ALA A 135 -14.45 7.01 36.05
C ALA A 135 -14.62 6.33 37.40
N ASN A 136 -14.41 5.01 37.48
CA ASN A 136 -14.53 4.25 38.73
C ASN A 136 -13.40 4.58 39.73
N ASN A 137 -12.18 4.84 39.26
CA ASN A 137 -11.06 5.23 40.10
C ASN A 137 -11.20 6.64 40.71
N LEU A 138 -11.94 7.54 40.07
CA LEU A 138 -12.19 8.88 40.61
C LEU A 138 -13.30 8.88 41.62
N VAL A 139 -14.26 7.97 41.53
CA VAL A 139 -15.35 7.82 42.52
C VAL A 139 -14.81 7.19 43.81
N ASP A 140 -13.92 6.19 43.71
CA ASP A 140 -13.31 5.56 44.92
C ASP A 140 -12.37 6.49 45.67
N GLN A 141 -11.67 7.40 44.98
CA GLN A 141 -10.82 8.40 45.63
C GLN A 141 -11.63 9.53 46.31
N ALA A 142 -12.82 9.83 45.79
CA ALA A 142 -13.68 10.85 46.41
C ALA A 142 -14.42 10.34 47.67
N THR A 143 -14.58 9.02 47.80
CA THR A 143 -15.30 8.39 48.93
C THR A 143 -14.36 8.05 50.09
N SER A 144 -13.05 8.08 49.92
CA SER A 144 -12.04 7.73 50.94
C SER A 144 -11.35 8.93 51.60
N ALA A 145 -11.87 10.15 51.45
CA ALA A 145 -11.39 11.31 52.21
C ALA A 145 -12.13 11.40 53.57
N PRO A 146 -11.41 11.46 54.72
CA PRO A 146 -11.96 11.53 56.04
C PRO A 146 -12.66 12.87 56.35
#